data_f22c0191285afc5cd24a280f062771ad
#
_entry.id   f22c0191285afc5cd24a280f062771ad
#
_cell.length_a   1.000
_cell.length_b   1.000
_cell.length_c   1.000
_cell.angle_alpha   90.00
_cell.angle_beta   90.00
_cell.angle_gamma   90.00
#
_symmetry.space_group_name_H-M   'P 1'
#
loop_
_entity.id
_entity.type
_entity.pdbx_description
1 polymer ?
#
loop_
_entity_poly.entity_id
_entity_poly.type
_entity_poly.pdbx_seq_one_letter_code
_entity_poly.pdbx_strand_id
1 'polypeptide(L)'
;MDLRLALSSWQKLEERLNAPRKTSVLRIRYLVSSVAAAVMLLLAVGCYFWIMGHDKSSLPLALLEEKNVGALPGDEILLVKDQGWVQLKDEATVIYDTVGKSNVEEHQIEKNEQETKIDEPDQIIVPKGRRANIVFSDGTKMYINAETRAIFPTVFSKDKREILVDGEVYLEVAADPSRPFIVKTSTIEVKVLGTRFNVCAYRDEPAASVVLVEGQVEVKNGDNGKNVLSPDDMLELKGKEISIKKVDVFEHICWKDNLMLLNDRKVGEVLNRLSRYYGRTILFGKEIGEIPISGKLDLRESLEEVVEIICQSLFLRQERDGENNIILLK
;
A
#
# COMPACT_ATOMS: atom_id res chain seq x y z
N MET A 1 -30.49 -82.28 57.64
CA MET A 1 -29.84 -81.18 56.91
C MET A 1 -30.74 -80.82 55.72
N ASP A 2 -31.39 -79.71 55.82
CA ASP A 2 -32.64 -79.43 55.14
C ASP A 2 -32.41 -79.06 53.62
N LEU A 3 -32.78 -79.99 52.74
CA LEU A 3 -32.69 -79.85 51.30
C LEU A 3 -33.48 -78.66 50.79
N ARG A 4 -34.46 -78.13 51.54
CA ARG A 4 -35.26 -76.93 51.19
C ARG A 4 -34.47 -75.63 51.28
N LEU A 5 -33.55 -75.58 52.23
CA LEU A 5 -32.69 -74.34 52.40
C LEU A 5 -31.62 -74.28 51.30
N ALA A 6 -31.11 -75.42 50.81
CA ALA A 6 -30.15 -75.42 49.73
C ALA A 6 -30.76 -75.05 48.36
N LEU A 7 -32.01 -75.48 48.10
CA LEU A 7 -32.74 -75.14 46.88
C LEU A 7 -33.11 -73.64 46.85
N SER A 8 -33.50 -73.02 47.98
CA SER A 8 -33.81 -71.58 48.01
C SER A 8 -32.57 -70.68 47.88
N SER A 9 -31.42 -71.23 48.28
CA SER A 9 -30.14 -70.53 48.08
C SER A 9 -29.68 -70.56 46.65
N TRP A 10 -29.88 -71.69 45.98
CA TRP A 10 -29.57 -71.83 44.54
C TRP A 10 -30.46 -70.91 43.67
N GLN A 11 -31.75 -70.91 43.92
CA GLN A 11 -32.67 -70.05 43.20
C GLN A 11 -32.30 -68.56 43.34
N LYS A 12 -31.92 -68.09 44.55
CA LYS A 12 -31.43 -66.74 44.75
C LYS A 12 -30.12 -66.42 44.06
N LEU A 13 -29.25 -67.44 43.86
CA LEU A 13 -28.00 -67.31 43.15
C LEU A 13 -28.24 -67.18 41.61
N GLU A 14 -29.15 -68.01 41.12
CA GLU A 14 -29.55 -68.06 39.70
C GLU A 14 -30.23 -66.75 39.32
N GLU A 15 -31.12 -66.22 40.15
CA GLU A 15 -31.71 -64.83 39.92
C GLU A 15 -30.67 -63.77 39.89
N ARG A 16 -29.62 -63.81 40.74
CA ARG A 16 -28.52 -62.87 40.72
C ARG A 16 -27.61 -63.00 39.53
N LEU A 17 -27.40 -64.17 39.01
CA LEU A 17 -26.57 -64.41 37.82
C LEU A 17 -27.32 -64.08 36.53
N ASN A 18 -28.65 -64.28 36.53
CA ASN A 18 -29.48 -63.93 35.35
C ASN A 18 -30.05 -62.51 35.37
N ALA A 19 -29.75 -61.75 36.41
CA ALA A 19 -30.15 -60.29 36.43
C ALA A 19 -29.48 -59.62 35.23
N PRO A 20 -30.24 -59.06 34.29
CA PRO A 20 -29.67 -58.31 33.16
C PRO A 20 -28.81 -57.19 33.70
N ARG A 21 -27.50 -57.23 33.44
CA ARG A 21 -26.61 -56.11 33.68
C ARG A 21 -27.19 -54.96 32.89
N LYS A 22 -27.88 -54.03 33.55
CA LYS A 22 -28.25 -52.72 32.96
C LYS A 22 -26.93 -52.01 32.60
N THR A 23 -26.40 -52.37 31.44
CA THR A 23 -25.25 -51.69 30.91
C THR A 23 -25.63 -50.24 30.73
N SER A 24 -24.79 -49.37 31.24
CA SER A 24 -24.95 -47.89 31.22
C SER A 24 -24.79 -47.30 29.81
N VAL A 25 -25.35 -47.95 28.79
CA VAL A 25 -25.35 -47.54 27.37
C VAL A 25 -25.93 -46.12 27.22
N LEU A 26 -26.91 -45.80 28.06
CA LEU A 26 -27.49 -44.45 28.09
C LEU A 26 -26.47 -43.39 28.54
N ARG A 27 -25.64 -43.64 29.56
CA ARG A 27 -24.62 -42.67 30.03
C ARG A 27 -23.51 -42.49 28.99
N ILE A 28 -23.11 -43.54 28.30
CA ILE A 28 -22.11 -43.44 27.24
C ILE A 28 -22.66 -42.65 26.03
N ARG A 29 -23.92 -42.84 25.66
CA ARG A 29 -24.57 -42.05 24.59
C ARG A 29 -24.65 -40.54 24.94
N TYR A 30 -24.97 -40.18 26.18
CA TYR A 30 -24.98 -38.79 26.63
C TYR A 30 -23.56 -38.18 26.68
N LEU A 31 -22.55 -38.93 27.09
CA LEU A 31 -21.16 -38.48 27.07
C LEU A 31 -20.64 -38.30 25.64
N VAL A 32 -20.90 -39.22 24.74
CA VAL A 32 -20.49 -39.08 23.33
C VAL A 32 -21.21 -37.92 22.64
N SER A 33 -22.53 -37.75 22.90
CA SER A 33 -23.26 -36.61 22.33
C SER A 33 -22.82 -35.25 22.89
N SER A 34 -22.43 -35.16 24.17
CA SER A 34 -21.93 -33.92 24.76
C SER A 34 -20.54 -33.55 24.23
N VAL A 35 -19.66 -34.52 24.01
CA VAL A 35 -18.34 -34.31 23.40
C VAL A 35 -18.50 -33.89 21.94
N ALA A 36 -19.39 -34.55 21.17
CA ALA A 36 -19.66 -34.16 19.78
C ALA A 36 -20.24 -32.74 19.68
N ALA A 37 -21.14 -32.36 20.59
CA ALA A 37 -21.68 -30.98 20.65
C ALA A 37 -20.59 -29.95 20.97
N ALA A 38 -19.69 -30.25 21.91
CA ALA A 38 -18.57 -29.37 22.27
C ALA A 38 -17.58 -29.18 21.08
N VAL A 39 -17.26 -30.26 20.38
CA VAL A 39 -16.41 -30.22 19.17
C VAL A 39 -17.07 -29.40 18.05
N MET A 40 -18.37 -29.61 17.82
CA MET A 40 -19.11 -28.83 16.83
C MET A 40 -19.15 -27.34 17.19
N LEU A 41 -19.29 -27.00 18.48
CA LEU A 41 -19.29 -25.64 18.95
C LEU A 41 -17.90 -24.98 18.78
N LEU A 42 -16.83 -25.72 19.09
CA LEU A 42 -15.46 -25.26 18.83
C LEU A 42 -15.17 -25.07 17.33
N LEU A 43 -15.65 -25.97 16.48
CA LEU A 43 -15.53 -25.82 15.02
C LEU A 43 -16.36 -24.64 14.51
N ALA A 44 -17.56 -24.43 15.03
CA ALA A 44 -18.40 -23.28 14.68
C ALA A 44 -17.76 -21.96 15.12
N VAL A 45 -17.20 -21.90 16.33
CA VAL A 45 -16.46 -20.73 16.84
C VAL A 45 -15.17 -20.54 16.03
N GLY A 46 -14.43 -21.59 15.74
CA GLY A 46 -13.24 -21.52 14.88
C GLY A 46 -13.59 -21.05 13.46
N CYS A 47 -14.66 -21.56 12.87
CA CYS A 47 -15.17 -21.13 11.56
C CYS A 47 -15.67 -19.67 11.59
N TYR A 48 -16.36 -19.26 12.67
CA TYR A 48 -16.78 -17.88 12.89
C TYR A 48 -15.58 -16.93 12.98
N PHE A 49 -14.55 -17.26 13.76
CA PHE A 49 -13.31 -16.48 13.83
C PHE A 49 -12.51 -16.52 12.52
N TRP A 50 -12.53 -17.64 11.80
CA TRP A 50 -11.87 -17.73 10.49
C TRP A 50 -12.60 -16.87 9.44
N ILE A 51 -13.94 -16.85 9.43
CA ILE A 51 -14.75 -16.02 8.54
C ILE A 51 -14.61 -14.53 8.92
N MET A 52 -14.62 -14.22 10.22
CA MET A 52 -14.48 -12.84 10.72
C MET A 52 -13.05 -12.31 10.60
N GLY A 53 -12.03 -13.20 10.68
CA GLY A 53 -10.62 -12.84 10.55
C GLY A 53 -10.15 -12.62 9.11
N HIS A 54 -10.92 -13.06 8.11
CA HIS A 54 -10.66 -12.76 6.71
C HIS A 54 -11.31 -11.42 6.35
N ASP A 55 -10.56 -10.35 6.51
CA ASP A 55 -10.93 -9.01 6.07
C ASP A 55 -11.04 -8.98 4.54
N LYS A 56 -12.23 -9.33 4.03
CA LYS A 56 -12.53 -9.35 2.59
C LYS A 56 -12.41 -7.97 1.93
N SER A 57 -12.27 -6.91 2.73
CA SER A 57 -12.12 -5.53 2.27
C SER A 57 -10.67 -5.10 2.07
N SER A 58 -9.69 -5.96 2.37
CA SER A 58 -8.28 -5.64 2.21
C SER A 58 -7.83 -5.84 0.77
N LEU A 59 -7.23 -4.79 0.18
CA LEU A 59 -6.61 -4.88 -1.14
C LEU A 59 -5.38 -5.81 -1.04
N PRO A 60 -5.30 -6.88 -1.84
CA PRO A 60 -4.15 -7.78 -1.82
C PRO A 60 -2.94 -7.11 -2.47
N LEU A 61 -1.78 -7.18 -1.81
CA LEU A 61 -0.51 -6.64 -2.35
C LEU A 61 -0.12 -7.27 -3.70
N ALA A 62 -0.62 -8.49 -3.99
CA ALA A 62 -0.43 -9.14 -5.29
C ALA A 62 -0.89 -8.27 -6.48
N LEU A 63 -1.86 -7.36 -6.29
CA LEU A 63 -2.28 -6.41 -7.32
C LEU A 63 -1.14 -5.47 -7.76
N LEU A 64 -0.21 -5.14 -6.86
CA LEU A 64 0.99 -4.38 -7.24
C LEU A 64 1.98 -5.24 -8.04
N GLU A 65 1.96 -6.57 -7.87
CA GLU A 65 2.88 -7.49 -8.54
C GLU A 65 2.39 -7.90 -9.93
N GLU A 66 1.09 -7.81 -10.19
CA GLU A 66 0.54 -8.08 -11.51
C GLU A 66 1.07 -7.08 -12.54
N LYS A 67 2.03 -7.55 -13.36
CA LYS A 67 2.55 -6.84 -14.54
C LYS A 67 1.54 -6.74 -15.69
N ASN A 68 0.33 -7.25 -15.50
CA ASN A 68 -0.68 -7.41 -16.55
C ASN A 68 -1.49 -6.14 -16.82
N VAL A 69 -0.84 -5.01 -16.85
CA VAL A 69 -1.33 -3.97 -17.73
C VAL A 69 -0.71 -4.27 -19.08
N GLY A 70 -1.47 -4.91 -19.99
CA GLY A 70 -1.00 -5.20 -21.35
C GLY A 70 -0.33 -3.99 -21.95
N ALA A 71 0.31 -4.10 -23.13
CA ALA A 71 1.03 -3.00 -23.76
C ALA A 71 0.17 -1.73 -23.75
N LEU A 72 0.30 -0.95 -22.63
CA LEU A 72 -0.41 0.32 -22.46
C LEU A 72 0.22 1.35 -23.41
N PRO A 73 -0.57 2.22 -24.00
CA PRO A 73 -0.04 3.22 -24.91
C PRO A 73 0.86 4.20 -24.13
N GLY A 74 2.15 4.19 -24.43
CA GLY A 74 3.10 5.28 -24.32
C GLY A 74 3.33 5.96 -22.97
N ASP A 75 3.70 7.23 -23.06
CA ASP A 75 4.17 8.09 -21.97
C ASP A 75 3.04 8.93 -21.33
N GLU A 76 1.79 8.45 -21.39
CA GLU A 76 0.63 9.19 -20.89
C GLU A 76 0.09 8.57 -19.59
N ILE A 77 -0.55 9.40 -18.75
CA ILE A 77 -1.19 8.94 -17.52
C ILE A 77 -2.41 8.11 -17.86
N LEU A 78 -2.54 6.95 -17.24
CA LEU A 78 -3.67 6.06 -17.45
C LEU A 78 -4.45 5.84 -16.15
N LEU A 79 -5.74 6.10 -16.22
CA LEU A 79 -6.70 5.65 -15.20
C LEU A 79 -7.35 4.37 -15.72
N VAL A 80 -6.94 3.23 -15.17
CA VAL A 80 -7.43 1.89 -15.52
C VAL A 80 -8.60 1.55 -14.62
N LYS A 81 -9.70 1.13 -15.22
CA LYS A 81 -10.95 0.69 -14.58
C LYS A 81 -11.26 -0.73 -15.01
N ASP A 82 -12.25 -1.37 -14.37
CA ASP A 82 -12.67 -2.76 -14.62
C ASP A 82 -12.73 -3.12 -16.13
N GLN A 83 -13.27 -2.26 -16.97
CA GLN A 83 -13.55 -2.57 -18.39
C GLN A 83 -12.86 -1.62 -19.36
N GLY A 84 -11.79 -0.95 -18.96
CA GLY A 84 -11.13 -0.03 -19.87
C GLY A 84 -10.15 0.88 -19.18
N TRP A 85 -9.70 1.87 -19.90
CA TRP A 85 -8.81 2.89 -19.40
C TRP A 85 -9.18 4.27 -19.94
N VAL A 86 -8.81 5.28 -19.18
CA VAL A 86 -8.93 6.68 -19.59
C VAL A 86 -7.53 7.28 -19.60
N GLN A 87 -7.15 7.87 -20.72
CA GLN A 87 -5.90 8.59 -20.85
C GLN A 87 -6.08 10.02 -20.32
N LEU A 88 -5.18 10.43 -19.46
CA LEU A 88 -5.21 11.74 -18.79
C LEU A 88 -4.01 12.58 -19.22
N LYS A 89 -4.19 13.89 -19.24
CA LYS A 89 -3.10 14.85 -19.39
C LYS A 89 -2.25 14.93 -18.14
N ASP A 90 -1.05 15.49 -18.29
CA ASP A 90 -0.18 15.83 -17.17
C ASP A 90 -0.88 16.77 -16.19
N GLU A 91 -0.64 16.55 -14.90
CA GLU A 91 -1.25 17.28 -13.78
C GLU A 91 -2.79 17.21 -13.70
N ALA A 92 -3.42 16.26 -14.44
CA ALA A 92 -4.86 16.05 -14.37
C ALA A 92 -5.31 15.74 -12.93
N THR A 93 -6.48 16.30 -12.56
CA THR A 93 -7.14 15.99 -11.29
C THR A 93 -8.36 15.10 -11.53
N VAL A 94 -8.39 13.93 -10.91
CA VAL A 94 -9.51 13.00 -10.92
C VAL A 94 -10.29 13.14 -9.62
N ILE A 95 -11.59 13.44 -9.71
CA ILE A 95 -12.47 13.61 -8.54
C ILE A 95 -13.46 12.47 -8.49
N TYR A 96 -13.49 11.75 -7.36
CA TYR A 96 -14.47 10.70 -7.08
C TYR A 96 -15.61 11.23 -6.23
N ASP A 97 -16.85 10.93 -6.66
CA ASP A 97 -18.04 11.21 -5.86
C ASP A 97 -18.35 10.08 -4.85
N THR A 98 -19.38 10.27 -4.04
CA THR A 98 -19.78 9.32 -2.98
C THR A 98 -20.34 7.99 -3.51
N VAL A 99 -20.66 7.89 -4.80
CA VAL A 99 -21.11 6.65 -5.45
C VAL A 99 -20.03 6.00 -6.30
N GLY A 100 -18.77 6.49 -6.22
CA GLY A 100 -17.63 5.92 -6.90
C GLY A 100 -17.50 6.34 -8.38
N LYS A 101 -18.25 7.35 -8.81
CA LYS A 101 -18.11 7.89 -10.15
C LYS A 101 -16.99 8.92 -10.19
N SER A 102 -16.06 8.76 -11.14
CA SER A 102 -14.99 9.72 -11.35
C SER A 102 -15.36 10.78 -12.39
N ASN A 103 -14.97 12.03 -12.10
CA ASN A 103 -14.93 13.13 -13.05
C ASN A 103 -13.47 13.60 -13.18
N VAL A 104 -13.07 13.98 -14.38
CA VAL A 104 -11.74 14.54 -14.65
C VAL A 104 -11.93 16.02 -14.89
N GLU A 105 -11.29 16.85 -14.03
CA GLU A 105 -11.20 18.28 -14.28
C GLU A 105 -10.14 18.53 -15.35
N GLU A 106 -10.55 19.27 -16.40
CA GLU A 106 -9.73 19.65 -17.55
C GLU A 106 -9.11 18.50 -18.39
N HIS A 107 -9.82 18.14 -19.47
CA HIS A 107 -9.35 17.44 -20.65
C HIS A 107 -9.09 15.92 -20.55
N GLN A 108 -10.11 15.16 -20.88
CA GLN A 108 -9.96 13.76 -21.33
C GLN A 108 -9.41 13.75 -22.76
N ILE A 109 -8.45 12.87 -23.04
CA ILE A 109 -7.91 12.71 -24.39
C ILE A 109 -8.65 11.60 -25.14
N GLU A 110 -8.98 10.49 -24.50
CA GLU A 110 -9.76 9.38 -25.09
C GLU A 110 -10.52 8.60 -24.01
N LYS A 111 -11.70 8.07 -24.36
CA LYS A 111 -12.50 7.16 -23.55
C LYS A 111 -12.73 5.87 -24.27
N ASN A 112 -12.37 4.77 -23.63
CA ASN A 112 -12.85 3.45 -24.00
C ASN A 112 -13.76 2.96 -22.87
N GLU A 113 -15.03 3.43 -22.85
CA GLU A 113 -15.97 3.10 -21.78
C GLU A 113 -16.84 1.92 -22.14
N GLN A 114 -16.86 0.94 -21.24
CA GLN A 114 -17.98 0.01 -21.02
C GLN A 114 -18.50 0.22 -19.59
N GLU A 115 -19.77 -0.05 -19.34
CA GLU A 115 -20.42 0.20 -18.04
C GLU A 115 -19.70 -0.51 -16.89
N THR A 116 -19.27 0.25 -15.86
CA THR A 116 -18.47 -0.20 -14.72
C THR A 116 -19.29 -1.02 -13.71
N LYS A 117 -18.76 -2.15 -13.29
CA LYS A 117 -19.16 -2.80 -12.04
C LYS A 117 -18.44 -2.12 -10.87
N ILE A 118 -19.18 -1.80 -9.82
CA ILE A 118 -18.74 -0.99 -8.67
C ILE A 118 -17.72 -1.73 -7.76
N ASP A 119 -17.41 -3.00 -8.01
CA ASP A 119 -16.69 -3.88 -7.07
C ASP A 119 -15.20 -4.05 -7.33
N GLU A 120 -14.64 -3.55 -8.44
CA GLU A 120 -13.21 -3.66 -8.72
C GLU A 120 -12.47 -2.35 -8.42
N PRO A 121 -11.22 -2.42 -7.89
CA PRO A 121 -10.45 -1.23 -7.61
C PRO A 121 -9.97 -0.56 -8.90
N ASP A 122 -10.03 0.76 -8.95
CA ASP A 122 -9.38 1.55 -9.99
C ASP A 122 -7.87 1.59 -9.77
N GLN A 123 -7.13 1.80 -10.86
CA GLN A 123 -5.69 1.95 -10.83
C GLN A 123 -5.29 3.18 -11.64
N ILE A 124 -4.44 4.02 -11.07
CA ILE A 124 -3.77 5.08 -11.82
C ILE A 124 -2.31 4.71 -12.06
N ILE A 125 -1.84 4.90 -13.28
CA ILE A 125 -0.46 4.69 -13.70
C ILE A 125 0.06 6.01 -14.22
N VAL A 126 1.04 6.55 -13.52
CA VAL A 126 1.70 7.82 -13.85
C VAL A 126 3.10 7.48 -14.34
N PRO A 127 3.41 7.66 -15.63
CA PRO A 127 4.74 7.37 -16.18
C PRO A 127 5.77 8.41 -15.73
N LYS A 128 7.02 8.20 -16.10
CA LYS A 128 8.09 9.21 -15.95
C LYS A 128 7.70 10.49 -16.67
N GLY A 129 8.05 11.62 -16.09
CA GLY A 129 7.78 12.94 -16.68
C GLY A 129 6.35 13.43 -16.54
N ARG A 130 5.49 12.71 -15.82
CA ARG A 130 4.08 13.05 -15.61
C ARG A 130 3.73 13.06 -14.13
N ARG A 131 2.68 13.77 -13.76
CA ARG A 131 2.10 13.83 -12.43
C ARG A 131 0.58 13.87 -12.50
N ALA A 132 -0.09 13.44 -11.45
CA ALA A 132 -1.54 13.43 -11.37
C ALA A 132 -2.01 13.75 -9.96
N ASN A 133 -3.30 14.11 -9.85
CA ASN A 133 -3.95 14.36 -8.56
C ASN A 133 -5.24 13.54 -8.49
N ILE A 134 -5.58 13.07 -7.28
CA ILE A 134 -6.86 12.42 -7.01
C ILE A 134 -7.50 13.10 -5.79
N VAL A 135 -8.78 13.39 -5.90
CA VAL A 135 -9.64 13.76 -4.77
C VAL A 135 -10.62 12.63 -4.56
N PHE A 136 -10.49 11.94 -3.44
CA PHE A 136 -11.39 10.84 -3.06
C PHE A 136 -12.73 11.36 -2.54
N SER A 137 -13.74 10.50 -2.53
CA SER A 137 -15.10 10.82 -2.09
C SER A 137 -15.20 11.26 -0.63
N ASP A 138 -14.20 10.95 0.21
CA ASP A 138 -14.12 11.39 1.60
C ASP A 138 -13.43 12.76 1.76
N GLY A 139 -13.02 13.39 0.66
CA GLY A 139 -12.29 14.66 0.62
C GLY A 139 -10.76 14.53 0.78
N THR A 140 -10.24 13.31 0.93
CA THR A 140 -8.80 13.06 0.93
C THR A 140 -8.20 13.41 -0.43
N LYS A 141 -7.08 14.15 -0.42
CA LYS A 141 -6.33 14.50 -1.63
C LYS A 141 -5.04 13.71 -1.70
N MET A 142 -4.75 13.18 -2.87
CA MET A 142 -3.52 12.48 -3.19
C MET A 142 -2.85 13.13 -4.38
N TYR A 143 -1.63 13.62 -4.18
CA TYR A 143 -0.74 14.11 -5.23
C TYR A 143 0.20 12.96 -5.59
N ILE A 144 0.35 12.68 -6.87
CA ILE A 144 1.04 11.48 -7.38
C ILE A 144 2.22 11.94 -8.23
N ASN A 145 3.41 11.53 -7.82
CA ASN A 145 4.64 11.86 -8.52
C ASN A 145 4.88 10.94 -9.72
N ALA A 146 5.85 11.31 -10.55
CA ALA A 146 6.25 10.55 -11.74
C ALA A 146 6.68 9.11 -11.37
N GLU A 147 6.47 8.19 -12.33
CA GLU A 147 6.80 6.76 -12.19
C GLU A 147 6.07 6.09 -10.99
N THR A 148 4.83 6.49 -10.75
CA THR A 148 4.03 6.00 -9.63
C THR A 148 2.81 5.24 -10.12
N ARG A 149 2.52 4.14 -9.44
CA ARG A 149 1.30 3.35 -9.61
C ARG A 149 0.54 3.35 -8.29
N ALA A 150 -0.74 3.69 -8.34
CA ALA A 150 -1.62 3.60 -7.18
C ALA A 150 -2.89 2.83 -7.53
N ILE A 151 -3.34 1.97 -6.58
CA ILE A 151 -4.55 1.16 -6.70
C ILE A 151 -5.44 1.48 -5.51
N PHE A 152 -6.70 1.75 -5.76
CA PHE A 152 -7.64 2.19 -4.73
C PHE A 152 -9.09 1.80 -5.10
N PRO A 153 -9.96 1.57 -4.11
CA PRO A 153 -11.37 1.33 -4.38
C PRO A 153 -12.04 2.63 -4.82
N THR A 154 -13.03 2.54 -5.70
CA THR A 154 -13.85 3.69 -6.11
C THR A 154 -14.63 4.30 -4.95
N VAL A 155 -15.04 3.47 -3.97
CA VAL A 155 -15.66 3.87 -2.70
C VAL A 155 -14.96 3.12 -1.55
N PHE A 156 -14.49 3.85 -0.55
CA PHE A 156 -13.87 3.25 0.63
C PHE A 156 -14.88 2.44 1.45
N SER A 157 -14.40 1.38 2.09
CA SER A 157 -15.21 0.55 2.98
C SER A 157 -15.69 1.32 4.22
N LYS A 158 -16.66 0.72 4.96
CA LYS A 158 -17.19 1.32 6.20
C LYS A 158 -16.19 1.27 7.36
N ASP A 159 -15.21 0.38 7.30
CA ASP A 159 -14.29 0.09 8.41
C ASP A 159 -12.92 0.73 8.23
N LYS A 160 -12.52 0.96 6.98
CA LYS A 160 -11.19 1.51 6.65
C LYS A 160 -11.17 2.13 5.25
N ARG A 161 -10.16 2.96 5.02
CA ARG A 161 -9.80 3.56 3.73
C ARG A 161 -8.41 3.02 3.35
N GLU A 162 -8.31 2.21 2.32
CA GLU A 162 -7.07 1.51 1.99
C GLU A 162 -6.69 1.75 0.54
N ILE A 163 -5.40 2.07 0.30
CA ILE A 163 -4.80 2.20 -1.02
C ILE A 163 -3.48 1.44 -1.08
N LEU A 164 -3.09 1.03 -2.28
CA LEU A 164 -1.78 0.45 -2.56
C LEU A 164 -0.98 1.45 -3.39
N VAL A 165 0.32 1.59 -3.09
CA VAL A 165 1.21 2.53 -3.79
C VAL A 165 2.54 1.87 -4.09
N ASP A 166 3.01 2.04 -5.33
CA ASP A 166 4.37 1.78 -5.78
C ASP A 166 4.88 3.08 -6.42
N GLY A 167 5.78 3.79 -5.75
CA GLY A 167 6.23 5.11 -6.15
C GLY A 167 6.16 6.16 -5.05
N GLU A 168 5.86 7.42 -5.38
CA GLU A 168 5.80 8.53 -4.45
C GLU A 168 4.47 9.26 -4.50
N VAL A 169 3.87 9.44 -3.30
CA VAL A 169 2.63 10.18 -3.11
C VAL A 169 2.71 11.12 -1.91
N TYR A 170 2.13 12.30 -2.06
CA TYR A 170 1.82 13.19 -0.95
C TYR A 170 0.33 13.15 -0.68
N LEU A 171 -0.06 12.99 0.58
CA LEU A 171 -1.44 12.79 1.00
C LEU A 171 -1.88 13.86 2.00
N GLU A 172 -3.05 14.43 1.75
CA GLU A 172 -3.81 15.26 2.70
C GLU A 172 -5.07 14.47 3.08
N VAL A 173 -4.95 13.64 4.11
CA VAL A 173 -6.02 12.72 4.50
C VAL A 173 -7.08 13.44 5.33
N ALA A 174 -8.34 13.35 4.89
CA ALA A 174 -9.49 13.86 5.64
C ALA A 174 -9.60 13.17 7.01
N ALA A 175 -9.84 13.96 8.07
CA ALA A 175 -9.94 13.43 9.43
C ALA A 175 -11.18 12.56 9.60
N ASP A 176 -10.95 11.27 9.90
CA ASP A 176 -11.99 10.30 10.23
C ASP A 176 -11.42 9.24 11.20
N PRO A 177 -11.52 9.45 12.52
CA PRO A 177 -11.02 8.51 13.52
C PRO A 177 -11.72 7.14 13.51
N SER A 178 -12.94 7.07 12.96
CA SER A 178 -13.70 5.81 12.88
C SER A 178 -13.23 4.89 11.75
N ARG A 179 -12.63 5.45 10.70
CA ARG A 179 -12.13 4.73 9.53
C ARG A 179 -10.69 5.12 9.24
N PRO A 180 -9.71 4.37 9.74
CA PRO A 180 -8.31 4.65 9.47
C PRO A 180 -8.02 4.64 7.96
N PHE A 181 -7.12 5.52 7.52
CA PHE A 181 -6.59 5.53 6.17
C PHE A 181 -5.26 4.75 6.17
N ILE A 182 -5.13 3.79 5.26
CA ILE A 182 -4.02 2.86 5.20
C ILE A 182 -3.38 2.95 3.82
N VAL A 183 -2.10 3.27 3.77
CA VAL A 183 -1.28 3.18 2.56
C VAL A 183 -0.40 1.96 2.69
N LYS A 184 -0.52 1.01 1.75
CA LYS A 184 0.34 -0.15 1.66
C LYS A 184 1.29 -0.02 0.48
N THR A 185 2.52 -0.36 0.71
CA THR A 185 3.55 -0.49 -0.31
C THR A 185 4.12 -1.91 -0.30
N SER A 186 5.09 -2.21 -1.13
CA SER A 186 5.78 -3.51 -1.12
C SER A 186 6.53 -3.77 0.20
N THR A 187 6.88 -2.73 0.96
CA THR A 187 7.79 -2.83 2.12
C THR A 187 7.23 -2.30 3.43
N ILE A 188 6.33 -1.34 3.38
CA ILE A 188 5.75 -0.68 4.58
C ILE A 188 4.24 -0.53 4.48
N GLU A 189 3.59 -0.52 5.64
CA GLU A 189 2.19 -0.14 5.83
C GLU A 189 2.13 1.12 6.69
N VAL A 190 1.45 2.16 6.20
CA VAL A 190 1.30 3.45 6.86
C VAL A 190 -0.16 3.63 7.25
N LYS A 191 -0.44 3.86 8.54
CA LYS A 191 -1.79 4.05 9.06
C LYS A 191 -1.96 5.42 9.70
N VAL A 192 -3.02 6.13 9.30
CA VAL A 192 -3.34 7.49 9.79
C VAL A 192 -4.84 7.66 10.04
N LEU A 193 -5.22 8.71 10.77
CA LEU A 193 -6.63 9.05 11.04
C LEU A 193 -7.06 10.40 10.44
N GLY A 194 -6.08 11.24 10.04
CA GLY A 194 -6.28 12.56 9.47
C GLY A 194 -4.95 13.31 9.54
N THR A 195 -4.18 13.30 8.47
CA THR A 195 -2.75 13.55 8.52
C THR A 195 -2.27 14.03 7.17
N ARG A 196 -1.25 14.88 7.14
CA ARG A 196 -0.51 15.26 5.93
C ARG A 196 0.87 14.62 5.96
N PHE A 197 1.21 13.84 4.95
CA PHE A 197 2.47 13.11 4.90
C PHE A 197 2.86 12.74 3.47
N ASN A 198 4.15 12.48 3.27
CA ASN A 198 4.70 11.95 2.03
C ASN A 198 5.14 10.50 2.22
N VAL A 199 4.87 9.66 1.23
CA VAL A 199 5.38 8.28 1.14
C VAL A 199 6.17 8.19 -0.15
N CYS A 200 7.45 7.78 -0.06
CA CYS A 200 8.30 7.47 -1.20
C CYS A 200 8.76 6.01 -1.07
N ALA A 201 8.28 5.14 -1.95
CA ALA A 201 8.52 3.70 -1.90
C ALA A 201 8.56 3.10 -3.31
N TYR A 202 9.49 3.54 -4.13
CA TYR A 202 9.77 2.98 -5.45
C TYR A 202 10.45 1.63 -5.32
N ARG A 203 10.04 0.62 -6.10
CA ARG A 203 10.62 -0.73 -6.06
C ARG A 203 12.06 -0.80 -6.55
N ASP A 204 12.45 0.11 -7.44
CA ASP A 204 13.81 0.23 -7.96
C ASP A 204 14.75 0.99 -7.04
N GLU A 205 14.23 1.62 -5.98
CA GLU A 205 15.03 2.30 -4.97
C GLU A 205 15.36 1.40 -3.76
N PRO A 206 16.57 1.54 -3.19
CA PRO A 206 17.03 0.69 -2.09
C PRO A 206 16.34 1.01 -0.75
N ALA A 207 15.62 2.12 -0.67
CA ALA A 207 15.00 2.59 0.56
C ALA A 207 13.57 3.11 0.31
N ALA A 208 12.70 2.85 1.28
CA ALA A 208 11.39 3.49 1.37
C ALA A 208 11.37 4.50 2.51
N SER A 209 10.63 5.61 2.36
CA SER A 209 10.54 6.62 3.41
C SER A 209 9.13 7.15 3.60
N VAL A 210 8.86 7.60 4.82
CA VAL A 210 7.63 8.29 5.22
C VAL A 210 8.03 9.56 5.94
N VAL A 211 7.55 10.71 5.47
CA VAL A 211 7.79 12.03 6.08
C VAL A 211 6.47 12.60 6.57
N LEU A 212 6.40 12.91 7.85
CA LEU A 212 5.20 13.47 8.47
C LEU A 212 5.24 15.00 8.48
N VAL A 213 4.20 15.60 7.90
CA VAL A 213 4.01 17.06 7.87
C VAL A 213 3.15 17.51 9.05
N GLU A 214 1.97 16.90 9.21
CA GLU A 214 1.00 17.27 10.24
C GLU A 214 0.22 16.05 10.72
N GLY A 215 -0.07 15.98 12.02
CA GLY A 215 -0.85 14.92 12.63
C GLY A 215 0.02 13.82 13.24
N GLN A 216 -0.36 12.56 13.05
CA GLN A 216 0.33 11.39 13.56
C GLN A 216 0.28 10.24 12.57
N VAL A 217 1.38 9.52 12.42
CA VAL A 217 1.52 8.37 11.53
C VAL A 217 2.01 7.16 12.30
N GLU A 218 1.33 6.02 12.13
CA GLU A 218 1.83 4.70 12.53
C GLU A 218 2.40 4.00 11.29
N VAL A 219 3.67 3.58 11.33
CA VAL A 219 4.33 2.83 10.26
C VAL A 219 4.66 1.43 10.75
N LYS A 220 4.29 0.43 9.95
CA LYS A 220 4.66 -0.98 10.15
C LYS A 220 5.53 -1.47 9.02
N ASN A 221 6.50 -2.33 9.34
CA ASN A 221 7.32 -3.07 8.39
C ASN A 221 7.26 -4.55 8.75
N GLY A 222 6.40 -5.31 8.05
CA GLY A 222 6.18 -6.72 8.35
C GLY A 222 5.95 -6.98 9.84
N ASP A 223 6.67 -7.96 10.41
CA ASP A 223 6.60 -8.33 11.84
C ASP A 223 7.49 -7.46 12.75
N ASN A 224 8.23 -6.48 12.22
CA ASN A 224 9.26 -5.72 12.96
C ASN A 224 8.70 -4.63 13.89
N GLY A 225 7.40 -4.67 14.19
CA GLY A 225 6.78 -3.75 15.15
C GLY A 225 6.19 -2.50 14.50
N LYS A 226 5.78 -1.58 15.37
CA LYS A 226 5.13 -0.33 14.99
C LYS A 226 6.01 0.85 15.39
N ASN A 227 6.16 1.79 14.47
CA ASN A 227 6.84 3.05 14.71
C ASN A 227 5.81 4.18 14.60
N VAL A 228 5.83 5.10 15.54
CA VAL A 228 4.94 6.28 15.55
C VAL A 228 5.78 7.51 15.26
N LEU A 229 5.36 8.29 14.27
CA LEU A 229 6.01 9.53 13.86
C LEU A 229 5.26 10.73 14.41
N SER A 230 6.04 11.76 14.78
CA SER A 230 5.58 13.12 15.09
C SER A 230 5.92 14.06 13.93
N PRO A 231 5.28 15.24 13.83
CA PRO A 231 5.61 16.22 12.78
C PRO A 231 7.12 16.45 12.65
N ASP A 232 7.59 16.60 11.42
CA ASP A 232 8.99 16.71 11.01
C ASP A 232 9.84 15.44 11.17
N ASP A 233 9.25 14.31 11.58
CA ASP A 233 9.94 13.03 11.55
C ASP A 233 9.92 12.46 10.12
N MET A 234 11.07 11.90 9.72
CA MET A 234 11.20 10.99 8.59
C MET A 234 11.59 9.61 9.09
N LEU A 235 10.80 8.61 8.76
CA LEU A 235 11.19 7.20 8.84
C LEU A 235 11.77 6.79 7.50
N GLU A 236 12.96 6.20 7.52
CA GLU A 236 13.59 5.57 6.36
C GLU A 236 13.79 4.08 6.64
N LEU A 237 13.34 3.24 5.74
CA LEU A 237 13.57 1.80 5.73
C LEU A 237 14.53 1.45 4.60
N LYS A 238 15.72 0.94 4.94
CA LYS A 238 16.71 0.46 3.98
C LYS A 238 17.00 -1.02 4.24
N GLY A 239 16.51 -1.87 3.34
CA GLY A 239 16.50 -3.30 3.57
C GLY A 239 15.69 -3.68 4.81
N LYS A 240 16.33 -4.02 5.94
CA LYS A 240 15.68 -4.31 7.23
C LYS A 240 15.94 -3.24 8.30
N GLU A 241 16.78 -2.26 8.00
CA GLU A 241 17.18 -1.23 8.93
C GLU A 241 16.19 -0.07 8.88
N ILE A 242 15.69 0.32 10.04
CA ILE A 242 14.78 1.46 10.21
C ILE A 242 15.56 2.57 10.92
N SER A 243 15.52 3.77 10.36
CA SER A 243 15.99 4.99 11.00
C SER A 243 14.88 6.02 11.08
N ILE A 244 14.83 6.76 12.18
CA ILE A 244 13.89 7.90 12.36
C ILE A 244 14.72 9.12 12.71
N LYS A 245 14.53 10.20 11.96
CA LYS A 245 15.25 11.46 12.17
C LYS A 245 14.36 12.67 11.87
N LYS A 246 14.69 13.82 12.47
CA LYS A 246 14.08 15.11 12.10
C LYS A 246 14.63 15.60 10.76
N VAL A 247 13.76 16.12 9.92
CA VAL A 247 14.09 16.62 8.60
C VAL A 247 13.40 17.97 8.32
N ASP A 248 13.92 18.71 7.37
CA ASP A 248 13.14 19.75 6.72
C ASP A 248 12.10 19.10 5.80
N VAL A 249 10.85 19.14 6.22
CA VAL A 249 9.73 18.52 5.49
C VAL A 249 9.67 19.05 4.05
N PHE A 250 9.99 20.33 3.83
CA PHE A 250 9.90 20.94 2.51
C PHE A 250 10.81 20.25 1.49
N GLU A 251 11.99 19.74 1.88
CA GLU A 251 12.86 18.96 1.00
C GLU A 251 12.17 17.74 0.36
N HIS A 252 11.16 17.17 1.06
CA HIS A 252 10.50 15.94 0.68
C HIS A 252 9.16 16.14 -0.03
N ILE A 253 8.59 17.36 0.04
CA ILE A 253 7.28 17.64 -0.54
C ILE A 253 7.30 18.74 -1.60
N CYS A 254 8.43 19.43 -1.79
CA CYS A 254 8.54 20.56 -2.72
C CYS A 254 8.36 20.15 -4.20
N TRP A 255 8.48 18.86 -4.51
CA TRP A 255 8.26 18.33 -5.86
C TRP A 255 6.84 18.64 -6.38
N LYS A 256 5.84 18.65 -5.48
CA LYS A 256 4.46 19.02 -5.84
C LYS A 256 4.29 20.48 -6.24
N ASP A 257 5.25 21.33 -5.85
CA ASP A 257 5.30 22.75 -6.16
C ASP A 257 6.33 23.05 -7.28
N ASN A 258 6.75 22.02 -8.03
CA ASN A 258 7.75 22.09 -9.11
C ASN A 258 9.11 22.63 -8.63
N LEU A 259 9.51 22.24 -7.43
CA LEU A 259 10.78 22.64 -6.83
C LEU A 259 11.55 21.38 -6.36
N MET A 260 12.87 21.48 -6.29
CA MET A 260 13.73 20.51 -5.63
C MET A 260 14.70 21.24 -4.72
N LEU A 261 14.59 21.01 -3.41
CA LEU A 261 15.52 21.51 -2.42
C LEU A 261 16.59 20.44 -2.15
N LEU A 262 17.83 20.84 -2.16
CA LEU A 262 19.00 19.98 -2.00
C LEU A 262 19.77 20.43 -0.77
N ASN A 263 19.98 19.51 0.17
CA ASN A 263 20.75 19.75 1.37
C ASN A 263 21.75 18.61 1.54
N ASP A 264 23.00 18.82 1.09
CA ASP A 264 24.07 17.85 1.10
C ASP A 264 23.68 16.51 0.45
N ARG A 265 22.95 16.57 -0.68
CA ARG A 265 22.50 15.38 -1.43
C ARG A 265 23.58 14.91 -2.39
N LYS A 266 23.69 13.60 -2.58
CA LYS A 266 24.54 13.04 -3.64
C LYS A 266 23.97 13.41 -5.01
N VAL A 267 24.81 13.88 -5.91
CA VAL A 267 24.43 14.27 -7.28
C VAL A 267 23.71 13.11 -7.99
N GLY A 268 24.16 11.87 -7.80
CA GLY A 268 23.50 10.71 -8.40
C GLY A 268 22.03 10.55 -7.98
N GLU A 269 21.70 10.80 -6.72
CA GLU A 269 20.32 10.78 -6.25
C GLU A 269 19.50 11.92 -6.91
N VAL A 270 20.11 13.10 -7.02
CA VAL A 270 19.48 14.27 -7.66
C VAL A 270 19.22 13.99 -9.13
N LEU A 271 20.21 13.49 -9.87
CA LEU A 271 20.08 13.20 -11.31
C LEU A 271 19.04 12.10 -11.58
N ASN A 272 18.96 11.07 -10.73
CA ASN A 272 17.93 10.04 -10.84
C ASN A 272 16.52 10.63 -10.62
N ARG A 273 16.36 11.51 -9.63
CA ARG A 273 15.09 12.22 -9.41
C ARG A 273 14.72 13.13 -10.57
N LEU A 274 15.69 13.86 -11.13
CA LEU A 274 15.47 14.70 -12.31
C LEU A 274 15.11 13.85 -13.53
N SER A 275 15.80 12.71 -13.72
CA SER A 275 15.48 11.75 -14.80
C SER A 275 14.03 11.26 -14.70
N ARG A 276 13.56 10.94 -13.49
CA ARG A 276 12.16 10.54 -13.24
C ARG A 276 11.20 11.71 -13.48
N TYR A 277 11.52 12.88 -12.95
CA TYR A 277 10.67 14.07 -13.02
C TYR A 277 10.45 14.56 -14.45
N TYR A 278 11.49 14.55 -15.31
CA TYR A 278 11.40 15.00 -16.70
C TYR A 278 11.13 13.88 -17.72
N GLY A 279 11.13 12.62 -17.28
CA GLY A 279 10.91 11.48 -18.17
C GLY A 279 12.06 11.22 -19.14
N ARG A 280 13.28 11.68 -18.82
CA ARG A 280 14.45 11.56 -19.69
C ARG A 280 15.64 10.96 -18.94
N THR A 281 16.42 10.16 -19.62
CA THR A 281 17.59 9.50 -19.05
C THR A 281 18.76 10.46 -18.92
N ILE A 282 19.39 10.47 -17.73
CA ILE A 282 20.63 11.17 -17.45
C ILE A 282 21.68 10.13 -17.07
N LEU A 283 22.75 10.05 -17.85
CA LEU A 283 23.86 9.13 -17.67
C LEU A 283 25.03 9.84 -16.97
N PHE A 284 25.61 9.22 -15.98
CA PHE A 284 26.73 9.77 -15.22
C PHE A 284 27.61 8.68 -14.64
N GLY A 285 28.92 8.97 -14.49
CA GLY A 285 29.86 8.08 -13.85
C GLY A 285 29.68 8.03 -12.33
N LYS A 286 30.06 6.92 -11.71
CA LYS A 286 29.97 6.73 -10.24
C LYS A 286 30.63 7.86 -9.44
N GLU A 287 31.78 8.36 -9.90
CA GLU A 287 32.49 9.45 -9.24
C GLU A 287 31.70 10.77 -9.21
N ILE A 288 30.94 11.06 -10.27
CA ILE A 288 30.05 12.22 -10.32
C ILE A 288 28.88 12.02 -9.36
N GLY A 289 28.33 10.80 -9.34
CA GLY A 289 27.18 10.46 -8.48
C GLY A 289 27.45 10.63 -6.97
N GLU A 290 28.70 10.50 -6.52
CA GLU A 290 29.06 10.63 -5.10
C GLU A 290 29.33 12.09 -4.66
N ILE A 291 29.38 13.06 -5.57
CA ILE A 291 29.61 14.48 -5.24
C ILE A 291 28.42 15.00 -4.45
N PRO A 292 28.64 15.66 -3.29
CA PRO A 292 27.56 16.32 -2.57
C PRO A 292 27.18 17.65 -3.24
N ILE A 293 25.87 17.96 -3.25
CA ILE A 293 25.35 19.22 -3.77
C ILE A 293 24.28 19.76 -2.85
N SER A 294 24.27 21.09 -2.68
CA SER A 294 23.23 21.82 -1.96
C SER A 294 22.73 22.98 -2.81
N GLY A 295 21.44 23.31 -2.69
CA GLY A 295 20.83 24.40 -3.43
C GLY A 295 19.35 24.20 -3.64
N LYS A 296 18.79 24.99 -4.53
CA LYS A 296 17.38 24.90 -4.92
C LYS A 296 17.28 24.94 -6.44
N LEU A 297 16.55 23.97 -6.99
CA LEU A 297 16.28 23.88 -8.42
C LEU A 297 14.80 24.22 -8.66
N ASP A 298 14.54 25.02 -9.70
CA ASP A 298 13.19 25.25 -10.20
C ASP A 298 12.94 24.25 -11.34
N LEU A 299 12.02 23.35 -11.12
CA LEU A 299 11.72 22.27 -12.06
C LEU A 299 10.72 22.70 -13.15
N ARG A 300 10.30 23.94 -13.18
CA ARG A 300 9.53 24.54 -14.29
C ARG A 300 10.43 24.87 -15.48
N GLU A 301 11.73 25.04 -15.23
CA GLU A 301 12.73 25.19 -16.28
C GLU A 301 12.92 23.87 -17.04
N SER A 302 13.53 23.93 -18.23
CA SER A 302 13.83 22.72 -18.99
C SER A 302 14.88 21.84 -18.28
N LEU A 303 14.87 20.53 -18.57
CA LEU A 303 15.88 19.63 -18.01
C LEU A 303 17.31 20.10 -18.35
N GLU A 304 17.49 20.62 -19.56
CA GLU A 304 18.78 21.13 -20.04
C GLU A 304 19.30 22.28 -19.19
N GLU A 305 18.42 23.22 -18.86
CA GLU A 305 18.77 24.38 -18.03
C GLU A 305 19.08 23.96 -16.59
N VAL A 306 18.26 23.05 -16.02
CA VAL A 306 18.50 22.53 -14.67
C VAL A 306 19.81 21.76 -14.59
N VAL A 307 20.10 20.90 -15.58
CA VAL A 307 21.36 20.14 -15.62
C VAL A 307 22.55 21.06 -15.86
N GLU A 308 22.39 22.11 -16.69
CA GLU A 308 23.44 23.10 -16.91
C GLU A 308 23.84 23.83 -15.61
N ILE A 309 22.85 24.18 -14.77
CA ILE A 309 23.12 24.78 -13.44
C ILE A 309 23.96 23.83 -12.57
N ILE A 310 23.64 22.52 -12.59
CA ILE A 310 24.40 21.50 -11.85
C ILE A 310 25.82 21.39 -12.42
N CYS A 311 25.95 21.33 -13.75
CA CYS A 311 27.25 21.25 -14.43
C CYS A 311 28.13 22.45 -14.12
N GLN A 312 27.61 23.66 -14.18
CA GLN A 312 28.35 24.89 -13.84
C GLN A 312 28.79 24.89 -12.38
N SER A 313 27.92 24.46 -11.46
CA SER A 313 28.22 24.41 -10.02
C SER A 313 29.31 23.42 -9.66
N LEU A 314 29.45 22.34 -10.44
CA LEU A 314 30.37 21.23 -10.19
C LEU A 314 31.53 21.14 -11.21
N PHE A 315 31.64 22.09 -12.12
CA PHE A 315 32.65 22.12 -13.21
C PHE A 315 32.61 20.86 -14.08
N LEU A 316 31.37 20.38 -14.39
CA LEU A 316 31.12 19.25 -15.26
C LEU A 316 30.75 19.76 -16.66
N ARG A 317 30.76 18.83 -17.63
CA ARG A 317 30.27 19.05 -19.00
C ARG A 317 29.06 18.14 -19.26
N GLN A 318 28.13 18.64 -20.06
CA GLN A 318 27.02 17.80 -20.55
C GLN A 318 27.16 17.59 -22.08
N GLU A 319 26.88 16.39 -22.50
CA GLU A 319 26.80 15.98 -23.90
C GLU A 319 25.47 15.26 -24.15
N ARG A 320 25.10 15.06 -25.39
CA ARG A 320 23.92 14.27 -25.78
C ARG A 320 24.37 13.08 -26.59
N ASP A 321 23.75 11.92 -26.32
CA ASP A 321 23.89 10.76 -27.19
C ASP A 321 22.90 10.79 -28.38
N GLY A 322 22.99 9.75 -29.25
CA GLY A 322 22.11 9.62 -30.43
C GLY A 322 20.65 9.37 -30.07
N GLU A 323 20.33 9.02 -28.83
CA GLU A 323 18.98 8.79 -28.29
C GLU A 323 18.45 10.00 -27.50
N ASN A 324 19.16 11.13 -27.55
CA ASN A 324 18.84 12.36 -26.85
C ASN A 324 18.91 12.27 -25.30
N ASN A 325 19.63 11.27 -24.78
CA ASN A 325 19.96 11.19 -23.35
C ASN A 325 21.04 12.25 -23.02
N ILE A 326 21.02 12.74 -21.77
CA ILE A 326 22.05 13.64 -21.28
C ILE A 326 23.16 12.83 -20.62
N ILE A 327 24.40 13.08 -21.00
CA ILE A 327 25.60 12.45 -20.44
C ILE A 327 26.40 13.51 -19.69
N LEU A 328 26.71 13.26 -18.41
CA LEU A 328 27.58 14.12 -17.62
C LEU A 328 29.01 13.58 -17.61
N LEU A 329 29.96 14.47 -17.89
CA LEU A 329 31.38 14.20 -17.96
C LEU A 329 32.13 15.19 -17.04
N LYS A 330 33.30 14.76 -16.54
CA LYS A 330 34.25 15.64 -15.82
C LYS A 330 35.00 16.55 -16.76
#